data_30841ccbd4f692995a3fcdfce5c69940
#
_entry.id   30841ccbd4f692995a3fcdfce5c69940
#
_cell.length_a   1.000
_cell.length_b   1.000
_cell.length_c   1.000
_cell.angle_alpha   90.00
_cell.angle_beta   90.00
_cell.angle_gamma   90.00
#
_symmetry.space_group_name_H-M   'P 1'
#
loop_
_entity.id
_entity.type
_entity.pdbx_description
1 polymer ?
#
loop_
_entity_poly.entity_id
_entity_poly.type
_entity_poly.pdbx_seq_one_letter_code
_entity_poly.pdbx_strand_id
1 'polypeptide(L)'
;MKKIAILALSFLTVSVAKAQDAGGLRIGIKGGATYSSLSGDQASQIAGPAFDNDLGSFKLGYNAGIGTSFPISSDGFFSIAPELLYNRKGYEVKSKQMAGTSEIEVEQQRVLHYLDLPILAKINAGGLYFELGPQVSYLFGSKVKQQTTTKNANGTKTKVDNDGSFQDYSGVKRGPSDKSDLAQFDIAGVAGIGYQTDGGLSLGLRYAQGFNSLIDSKNTNNDPKAFNNAFTLQLGYLLPLGR
;
A
#
# COMPACT_ATOMS: atom_id res chain seq x y z
N MET A 1 -3.95 23.36 -2.62
CA MET A 1 -4.48 22.08 -3.16
C MET A 1 -5.04 22.20 -4.58
N LYS A 2 -5.82 23.22 -4.93
CA LYS A 2 -6.35 23.41 -6.32
C LYS A 2 -5.26 23.58 -7.40
N LYS A 3 -4.11 24.19 -7.05
CA LYS A 3 -3.00 24.44 -8.00
C LYS A 3 -2.20 23.17 -8.37
N ILE A 4 -2.13 22.17 -7.47
CA ILE A 4 -1.43 20.89 -7.71
C ILE A 4 -2.26 20.00 -8.64
N ALA A 5 -3.59 20.01 -8.50
CA ALA A 5 -4.50 19.26 -9.37
C ALA A 5 -4.48 19.79 -10.82
N ILE A 6 -4.33 21.10 -11.01
CA ILE A 6 -4.22 21.73 -12.34
C ILE A 6 -2.87 21.39 -12.98
N LEU A 7 -1.78 21.32 -12.20
CA LEU A 7 -0.45 20.93 -12.71
C LEU A 7 -0.43 19.45 -13.16
N ALA A 8 -1.06 18.56 -12.41
CA ALA A 8 -1.18 17.14 -12.78
C ALA A 8 -2.03 16.95 -14.05
N LEU A 9 -3.10 17.73 -14.19
CA LEU A 9 -3.98 17.69 -15.36
C LEU A 9 -3.29 18.25 -16.62
N SER A 10 -2.45 19.28 -16.48
CA SER A 10 -1.68 19.86 -17.61
C SER A 10 -0.55 18.96 -18.09
N PHE A 11 0.06 18.14 -17.22
CA PHE A 11 1.03 17.11 -17.64
C PHE A 11 0.37 16.00 -18.48
N LEU A 12 -0.85 15.62 -18.16
CA LEU A 12 -1.64 14.64 -18.95
C LEU A 12 -1.93 15.13 -20.37
N THR A 13 -2.21 16.42 -20.54
CA THR A 13 -2.58 16.98 -21.87
C THR A 13 -1.40 17.13 -22.83
N VAL A 14 -0.20 17.39 -22.34
CA VAL A 14 1.01 17.52 -23.18
C VAL A 14 1.50 16.16 -23.71
N SER A 15 1.24 15.08 -22.99
CA SER A 15 1.65 13.72 -23.37
C SER A 15 0.78 13.12 -24.48
N VAL A 16 -0.47 13.53 -24.61
CA VAL A 16 -1.42 12.97 -25.60
C VAL A 16 -1.03 13.34 -27.04
N ALA A 17 -0.47 14.54 -27.25
CA ALA A 17 -0.10 15.00 -28.60
C ALA A 17 1.07 14.24 -29.23
N LYS A 18 1.97 13.67 -28.43
CA LYS A 18 3.14 12.91 -28.89
C LYS A 18 2.90 11.39 -29.00
N ALA A 19 1.90 10.88 -28.28
CA ALA A 19 1.59 9.45 -28.24
C ALA A 19 0.92 8.93 -29.53
N GLN A 20 0.43 9.81 -30.39
CA GLN A 20 -0.22 9.43 -31.65
C GLN A 20 0.78 8.89 -32.70
N ASP A 21 2.05 9.30 -32.61
CA ASP A 21 3.10 8.85 -33.56
C ASP A 21 3.86 7.60 -33.07
N ALA A 22 3.75 7.22 -31.80
CA ALA A 22 4.58 6.20 -31.17
C ALA A 22 3.80 4.94 -30.72
N GLY A 23 2.98 4.36 -31.59
CA GLY A 23 2.27 3.11 -31.29
C GLY A 23 1.00 3.25 -30.44
N GLY A 24 0.54 4.49 -30.18
CA GLY A 24 -0.74 4.83 -29.53
C GLY A 24 -0.75 4.77 -27.99
N LEU A 25 -1.43 5.74 -27.40
CA LEU A 25 -1.78 5.74 -25.99
C LEU A 25 -2.64 4.50 -25.66
N ARG A 26 -2.33 3.83 -24.58
CA ARG A 26 -3.19 2.76 -24.05
C ARG A 26 -3.80 3.16 -22.71
N ILE A 27 -5.06 2.80 -22.51
CA ILE A 27 -5.78 2.97 -21.24
C ILE A 27 -6.55 1.70 -20.91
N GLY A 28 -6.71 1.42 -19.63
CA GLY A 28 -7.47 0.26 -19.22
C GLY A 28 -7.59 0.12 -17.72
N ILE A 29 -8.06 -1.06 -17.33
CA ILE A 29 -8.27 -1.42 -15.94
C ILE A 29 -7.13 -2.29 -15.44
N LYS A 30 -6.85 -2.15 -14.15
CA LYS A 30 -5.89 -2.99 -13.43
C LYS A 30 -6.48 -3.41 -12.09
N GLY A 31 -6.12 -4.60 -11.64
CA GLY A 31 -6.53 -5.09 -10.33
C GLY A 31 -5.72 -6.28 -9.91
N GLY A 32 -5.66 -6.53 -8.61
CA GLY A 32 -4.86 -7.63 -8.12
C GLY A 32 -4.89 -7.82 -6.61
N ALA A 33 -4.11 -8.79 -6.16
CA ALA A 33 -3.89 -9.08 -4.76
C ALA A 33 -2.67 -8.31 -4.26
N THR A 34 -2.81 -7.65 -3.11
CA THR A 34 -1.73 -6.95 -2.42
C THR A 34 -1.40 -7.69 -1.12
N TYR A 35 -0.14 -7.95 -0.87
CA TYR A 35 0.38 -8.62 0.31
C TYR A 35 1.32 -7.65 1.03
N SER A 36 0.85 -7.05 2.14
CA SER A 36 1.49 -5.89 2.75
C SER A 36 1.84 -6.12 4.22
N SER A 37 2.87 -5.43 4.68
CA SER A 37 3.34 -5.40 6.06
C SER A 37 4.05 -4.06 6.32
N LEU A 38 4.69 -3.94 7.46
CA LEU A 38 5.57 -2.84 7.79
C LEU A 38 7.03 -3.30 7.81
N SER A 39 7.92 -2.34 7.63
CA SER A 39 9.37 -2.49 7.80
C SER A 39 9.91 -1.37 8.68
N GLY A 40 11.12 -1.55 9.20
CA GLY A 40 11.80 -0.61 10.10
C GLY A 40 12.00 -1.20 11.49
N ASP A 41 13.09 -0.80 12.17
CA ASP A 41 13.52 -1.36 13.45
C ASP A 41 12.51 -1.14 14.59
N GLN A 42 11.62 -0.15 14.43
CA GLN A 42 10.59 0.20 15.42
C GLN A 42 9.18 -0.16 14.95
N ALA A 43 9.04 -0.88 13.84
CA ALA A 43 7.74 -1.15 13.24
C ALA A 43 6.80 -1.99 14.15
N SER A 44 7.34 -2.84 15.01
CA SER A 44 6.56 -3.58 16.00
C SER A 44 6.09 -2.71 17.18
N GLN A 45 6.79 -1.60 17.49
CA GLN A 45 6.49 -0.74 18.64
C GLN A 45 5.23 0.13 18.45
N ILE A 46 4.66 0.15 17.25
CA ILE A 46 3.46 0.95 16.93
C ILE A 46 2.20 0.53 17.68
N ALA A 47 2.17 -0.66 18.28
CA ALA A 47 1.08 -1.13 19.14
C ALA A 47 1.24 -0.74 20.62
N GLY A 48 2.28 0.05 20.97
CA GLY A 48 2.56 0.54 22.31
C GLY A 48 3.79 -0.12 22.95
N PRO A 49 4.47 0.58 23.87
CA PRO A 49 5.73 0.13 24.47
C PRO A 49 5.56 -0.89 25.60
N ALA A 50 4.33 -1.17 26.02
CA ALA A 50 4.07 -1.95 27.24
C ALA A 50 4.18 -3.47 27.06
N PHE A 51 4.40 -3.95 25.83
CA PHE A 51 4.34 -5.37 25.49
C PHE A 51 5.57 -5.79 24.71
N ASP A 52 5.88 -7.08 24.77
CA ASP A 52 6.81 -7.71 23.83
C ASP A 52 6.08 -7.82 22.47
N ASN A 53 6.35 -6.85 21.60
CA ASN A 53 5.65 -6.68 20.33
C ASN A 53 6.43 -7.31 19.20
N ASP A 54 5.74 -8.06 18.36
CA ASP A 54 6.28 -8.61 17.12
C ASP A 54 5.38 -8.26 15.94
N LEU A 55 6.00 -8.04 14.78
CA LEU A 55 5.24 -7.92 13.53
C LEU A 55 4.63 -9.27 13.20
N GLY A 56 3.32 -9.28 13.00
CA GLY A 56 2.60 -10.46 12.54
C GLY A 56 2.85 -10.74 11.07
N SER A 57 2.08 -11.66 10.54
CA SER A 57 2.13 -12.03 9.13
C SER A 57 1.73 -10.87 8.21
N PHE A 58 2.27 -10.89 7.00
CA PHE A 58 1.78 -10.03 5.92
C PHE A 58 0.26 -10.14 5.78
N LYS A 59 -0.39 -9.02 5.53
CA LYS A 59 -1.84 -8.95 5.34
C LYS A 59 -2.23 -8.98 3.88
N LEU A 60 -3.15 -9.88 3.55
CA LEU A 60 -3.75 -9.93 2.24
C LEU A 60 -4.74 -8.77 2.07
N GLY A 61 -4.54 -8.01 1.01
CA GLY A 61 -5.39 -6.95 0.53
C GLY A 61 -5.67 -7.10 -0.96
N TYR A 62 -6.16 -6.03 -1.56
CA TYR A 62 -6.41 -5.98 -3.00
C TYR A 62 -6.29 -4.56 -3.51
N ASN A 63 -6.03 -4.42 -4.80
CA ASN A 63 -6.04 -3.15 -5.50
C ASN A 63 -6.93 -3.24 -6.75
N ALA A 64 -7.47 -2.10 -7.16
CA ALA A 64 -8.20 -1.98 -8.40
C ALA A 64 -8.19 -0.51 -8.86
N GLY A 65 -8.15 -0.29 -10.17
CA GLY A 65 -8.19 1.06 -10.72
C GLY A 65 -7.93 1.11 -12.20
N ILE A 66 -7.48 2.28 -12.65
CA ILE A 66 -7.18 2.56 -14.04
C ILE A 66 -5.67 2.75 -14.23
N GLY A 67 -5.18 2.30 -15.38
CA GLY A 67 -3.81 2.50 -15.79
C GLY A 67 -3.76 3.02 -17.21
N THR A 68 -2.71 3.79 -17.48
CA THR A 68 -2.39 4.27 -18.82
C THR A 68 -0.97 3.87 -19.20
N SER A 69 -0.66 3.89 -20.49
CA SER A 69 0.69 3.70 -20.99
C SER A 69 0.91 4.65 -22.16
N PHE A 70 1.86 5.55 -21.97
CA PHE A 70 2.30 6.54 -22.95
C PHE A 70 3.62 6.07 -23.55
N PRO A 71 3.63 5.49 -24.76
CA PRO A 71 4.88 5.14 -25.44
C PRO A 71 5.69 6.42 -25.69
N ILE A 72 6.97 6.37 -25.33
CA ILE A 72 7.93 7.46 -25.56
C ILE A 72 8.84 7.13 -26.76
N SER A 73 9.20 5.84 -26.89
CA SER A 73 9.91 5.34 -28.06
C SER A 73 8.94 4.91 -29.16
N SER A 74 9.33 5.09 -30.41
CA SER A 74 8.51 4.75 -31.60
C SER A 74 8.26 3.25 -31.74
N ASP A 75 9.14 2.42 -31.21
CA ASP A 75 9.05 0.96 -31.19
C ASP A 75 8.26 0.40 -30.01
N GLY A 76 7.78 1.28 -29.10
CA GLY A 76 7.07 0.89 -27.88
C GLY A 76 7.96 0.24 -26.80
N PHE A 77 9.29 0.26 -26.97
CA PHE A 77 10.24 -0.29 -26.02
C PHE A 77 10.20 0.46 -24.67
N PHE A 78 10.10 1.79 -24.70
CA PHE A 78 10.02 2.63 -23.51
C PHE A 78 8.70 3.38 -23.42
N SER A 79 8.07 3.34 -22.25
CA SER A 79 6.82 4.06 -21.97
C SER A 79 6.79 4.61 -20.54
N ILE A 80 5.97 5.64 -20.33
CA ILE A 80 5.59 6.13 -18.99
C ILE A 80 4.16 5.68 -18.71
N ALA A 81 3.96 5.07 -17.56
CA ALA A 81 2.71 4.44 -17.17
C ALA A 81 2.17 5.02 -15.84
N PRO A 82 1.47 6.17 -15.87
CA PRO A 82 0.73 6.65 -14.71
C PRO A 82 -0.52 5.80 -14.49
N GLU A 83 -0.81 5.56 -13.20
CA GLU A 83 -1.98 4.79 -12.78
C GLU A 83 -2.68 5.49 -11.63
N LEU A 84 -3.96 5.19 -11.42
CA LEU A 84 -4.74 5.60 -10.27
C LEU A 84 -5.42 4.36 -9.70
N LEU A 85 -5.01 3.93 -8.52
CA LEU A 85 -5.43 2.68 -7.92
C LEU A 85 -6.00 2.91 -6.51
N TYR A 86 -7.18 2.40 -6.26
CA TYR A 86 -7.58 2.08 -4.90
C TYR A 86 -6.76 0.90 -4.41
N ASN A 87 -6.20 0.98 -3.20
CA ASN A 87 -5.40 -0.10 -2.62
C ASN A 87 -5.76 -0.30 -1.14
N ARG A 88 -6.21 -1.50 -0.82
CA ARG A 88 -6.42 -1.95 0.54
C ARG A 88 -5.16 -2.66 1.02
N LYS A 89 -4.41 -2.01 1.90
CA LYS A 89 -3.19 -2.51 2.54
C LYS A 89 -3.46 -2.77 4.03
N GLY A 90 -2.52 -3.34 4.73
CA GLY A 90 -2.62 -3.49 6.18
C GLY A 90 -1.39 -4.13 6.80
N TYR A 91 -1.43 -4.19 8.11
CA TYR A 91 -0.40 -4.84 8.91
C TYR A 91 -1.03 -5.48 10.15
N GLU A 92 -0.25 -6.31 10.81
CA GLU A 92 -0.58 -6.97 12.06
C GLU A 92 0.56 -6.82 13.06
N VAL A 93 0.21 -6.52 14.30
CA VAL A 93 1.13 -6.56 15.42
C VAL A 93 0.58 -7.53 16.45
N LYS A 94 1.45 -8.39 16.97
CA LYS A 94 1.15 -9.32 18.05
C LYS A 94 1.92 -8.89 19.27
N SER A 95 1.22 -8.80 20.38
CA SER A 95 1.78 -8.44 21.68
C SER A 95 1.50 -9.56 22.66
N LYS A 96 2.50 -9.96 23.42
CA LYS A 96 2.39 -11.01 24.43
C LYS A 96 2.77 -10.48 25.79
N GLN A 97 2.02 -10.86 26.80
CA GLN A 97 2.24 -10.49 28.19
C GLN A 97 1.87 -11.65 29.12
N MET A 98 2.65 -11.86 30.16
CA MET A 98 2.31 -12.75 31.26
C MET A 98 1.58 -11.98 32.36
N ALA A 99 0.37 -12.40 32.72
CA ALA A 99 -0.40 -11.90 33.84
C ALA A 99 -0.55 -13.02 34.88
N GLY A 100 0.37 -13.06 35.83
CA GLY A 100 0.50 -14.17 36.77
C GLY A 100 0.85 -15.47 36.03
N THR A 101 -0.02 -16.48 36.12
CA THR A 101 0.13 -17.78 35.43
C THR A 101 -0.59 -17.84 34.07
N SER A 102 -1.21 -16.76 33.64
CA SER A 102 -1.94 -16.68 32.36
C SER A 102 -1.13 -15.90 31.34
N GLU A 103 -1.09 -16.42 30.10
CA GLU A 103 -0.54 -15.69 28.95
C GLU A 103 -1.66 -14.92 28.27
N ILE A 104 -1.48 -13.60 28.10
CA ILE A 104 -2.36 -12.73 27.34
C ILE A 104 -1.67 -12.40 26.01
N GLU A 105 -2.28 -12.77 24.91
CA GLU A 105 -1.86 -12.44 23.56
C GLU A 105 -2.88 -11.46 22.95
N VAL A 106 -2.40 -10.29 22.52
CA VAL A 106 -3.21 -9.29 21.82
C VAL A 106 -2.75 -9.25 20.37
N GLU A 107 -3.65 -9.55 19.47
CA GLU A 107 -3.45 -9.40 18.02
C GLU A 107 -4.20 -8.16 17.55
N GLN A 108 -3.46 -7.18 17.02
CA GLN A 108 -4.00 -5.95 16.45
C GLN A 108 -3.76 -5.94 14.95
N GLN A 109 -4.84 -5.94 14.17
CA GLN A 109 -4.80 -5.81 12.73
C GLN A 109 -5.26 -4.41 12.33
N ARG A 110 -4.50 -3.73 11.49
CA ARG A 110 -4.90 -2.45 10.93
C ARG A 110 -5.05 -2.56 9.41
N VAL A 111 -6.22 -2.19 8.94
CA VAL A 111 -6.56 -2.13 7.52
C VAL A 111 -6.51 -0.67 7.10
N LEU A 112 -5.79 -0.38 6.03
CA LEU A 112 -5.55 0.95 5.50
C LEU A 112 -6.10 1.03 4.07
N HIS A 113 -6.82 2.11 3.78
CA HIS A 113 -7.42 2.38 2.49
C HIS A 113 -6.69 3.54 1.83
N TYR A 114 -5.99 3.25 0.75
CA TYR A 114 -5.19 4.22 0.00
C TYR A 114 -5.74 4.48 -1.39
N LEU A 115 -5.53 5.69 -1.86
CA LEU A 115 -5.55 6.04 -3.27
C LEU A 115 -4.10 6.20 -3.71
N ASP A 116 -3.59 5.26 -4.50
CA ASP A 116 -2.21 5.20 -4.97
C ASP A 116 -2.11 5.82 -6.36
N LEU A 117 -1.10 6.65 -6.58
CA LEU A 117 -0.74 7.29 -7.85
C LEU A 117 0.72 6.93 -8.17
N PRO A 118 1.02 5.75 -8.71
CA PRO A 118 2.32 5.43 -9.25
C PRO A 118 2.52 6.11 -10.62
N ILE A 119 3.75 6.55 -10.89
CA ILE A 119 4.21 7.01 -12.21
C ILE A 119 5.43 6.16 -12.57
N LEU A 120 5.22 5.18 -13.44
CA LEU A 120 6.22 4.15 -13.71
C LEU A 120 6.87 4.35 -15.08
N ALA A 121 8.18 4.34 -15.12
CA ALA A 121 8.95 4.08 -16.33
C ALA A 121 8.87 2.58 -16.62
N LYS A 122 8.46 2.22 -17.83
CA LYS A 122 8.26 0.82 -18.24
C LYS A 122 9.09 0.54 -19.49
N ILE A 123 9.89 -0.53 -19.43
CA ILE A 123 10.66 -1.09 -20.55
C ILE A 123 9.98 -2.39 -20.96
N ASN A 124 9.63 -2.52 -22.25
CA ASN A 124 8.97 -3.70 -22.81
C ASN A 124 9.90 -4.36 -23.84
N ALA A 125 10.23 -5.62 -23.63
CA ALA A 125 11.09 -6.42 -24.47
C ALA A 125 10.36 -7.72 -24.88
N GLY A 126 9.66 -7.69 -26.01
CA GLY A 126 8.95 -8.87 -26.54
C GLY A 126 7.83 -9.38 -25.63
N GLY A 127 7.09 -8.49 -24.99
CA GLY A 127 6.03 -8.79 -24.03
C GLY A 127 6.50 -8.88 -22.58
N LEU A 128 7.74 -9.30 -22.31
CA LEU A 128 8.31 -9.15 -20.97
C LEU A 128 8.53 -7.67 -20.68
N TYR A 129 8.09 -7.18 -19.51
CA TYR A 129 8.33 -5.82 -19.12
C TYR A 129 8.93 -5.68 -17.73
N PHE A 130 9.69 -4.62 -17.55
CA PHE A 130 10.18 -4.12 -16.27
C PHE A 130 9.63 -2.73 -16.05
N GLU A 131 9.29 -2.43 -14.80
CA GLU A 131 8.78 -1.12 -14.44
C GLU A 131 9.42 -0.64 -13.14
N LEU A 132 9.67 0.67 -13.08
CA LEU A 132 10.27 1.34 -11.94
C LEU A 132 9.76 2.77 -11.85
N GLY A 133 9.46 3.25 -10.65
CA GLY A 133 9.09 4.65 -10.47
C GLY A 133 8.59 5.00 -9.08
N PRO A 134 8.33 6.28 -8.85
CA PRO A 134 7.74 6.77 -7.61
C PRO A 134 6.24 6.48 -7.55
N GLN A 135 5.73 6.39 -6.32
CA GLN A 135 4.33 6.32 -5.99
C GLN A 135 4.02 7.30 -4.87
N VAL A 136 2.94 8.04 -5.02
CA VAL A 136 2.33 8.82 -3.93
C VAL A 136 1.00 8.18 -3.57
N SER A 137 0.79 7.91 -2.29
CA SER A 137 -0.43 7.29 -1.77
C SER A 137 -1.11 8.23 -0.79
N TYR A 138 -2.42 8.41 -0.92
CA TYR A 138 -3.25 9.19 -0.02
C TYR A 138 -4.08 8.26 0.87
N LEU A 139 -3.89 8.35 2.20
CA LEU A 139 -4.64 7.57 3.18
C LEU A 139 -6.00 8.23 3.45
N PHE A 140 -7.08 7.65 2.96
CA PHE A 140 -8.42 8.18 3.19
C PHE A 140 -9.23 7.40 4.22
N GLY A 141 -8.85 6.15 4.57
CA GLY A 141 -9.54 5.34 5.57
C GLY A 141 -8.61 4.42 6.34
N SER A 142 -8.97 4.13 7.59
CA SER A 142 -8.30 3.18 8.47
C SER A 142 -9.35 2.39 9.25
N LYS A 143 -9.09 1.12 9.52
CA LYS A 143 -9.91 0.31 10.43
C LYS A 143 -9.02 -0.62 11.23
N VAL A 144 -9.14 -0.56 12.55
CA VAL A 144 -8.46 -1.46 13.49
C VAL A 144 -9.41 -2.57 13.92
N LYS A 145 -8.89 -3.78 13.98
CA LYS A 145 -9.49 -4.93 14.63
C LYS A 145 -8.53 -5.46 15.67
N GLN A 146 -9.01 -5.73 16.84
CA GLN A 146 -8.20 -6.25 17.94
C GLN A 146 -8.84 -7.51 18.50
N GLN A 147 -8.04 -8.57 18.65
CA GLN A 147 -8.45 -9.81 19.33
C GLN A 147 -7.51 -10.04 20.51
N THR A 148 -8.11 -10.30 21.68
CA THR A 148 -7.37 -10.69 22.87
C THR A 148 -7.59 -12.18 23.12
N THR A 149 -6.52 -12.95 23.21
CA THR A 149 -6.55 -14.38 23.58
C THR A 149 -5.89 -14.54 24.93
N THR A 150 -6.64 -15.02 25.92
CA THR A 150 -6.10 -15.38 27.24
C THR A 150 -5.97 -16.89 27.32
N LYS A 151 -4.73 -17.35 27.63
CA LYS A 151 -4.41 -18.76 27.88
C LYS A 151 -4.14 -18.93 29.38
N ASN A 152 -5.00 -19.64 30.07
CA ASN A 152 -4.87 -19.92 31.50
C ASN A 152 -3.92 -21.11 31.74
N ALA A 153 -3.35 -21.18 32.95
CA ALA A 153 -2.47 -22.29 33.35
C ALA A 153 -3.12 -23.69 33.23
N ASN A 154 -4.44 -23.78 33.32
CA ASN A 154 -5.22 -25.02 33.14
C ASN A 154 -5.42 -25.40 31.64
N GLY A 155 -4.83 -24.67 30.71
CA GLY A 155 -4.95 -24.91 29.26
C GLY A 155 -6.20 -24.31 28.61
N THR A 156 -7.10 -23.66 29.36
CA THR A 156 -8.30 -23.03 28.82
C THR A 156 -7.91 -21.77 28.04
N LYS A 157 -8.46 -21.60 26.83
CA LYS A 157 -8.26 -20.41 25.97
C LYS A 157 -9.56 -19.65 25.84
N THR A 158 -9.53 -18.38 26.17
CA THR A 158 -10.64 -17.45 25.96
C THR A 158 -10.26 -16.43 24.92
N LYS A 159 -11.11 -16.20 23.91
CA LYS A 159 -10.92 -15.17 22.86
C LYS A 159 -12.00 -14.11 23.01
N VAL A 160 -11.57 -12.86 22.97
CA VAL A 160 -12.43 -11.67 23.02
C VAL A 160 -12.07 -10.76 21.87
N ASP A 161 -13.05 -10.40 21.05
CA ASP A 161 -12.90 -9.42 19.99
C ASP A 161 -13.20 -8.02 20.52
N ASN A 162 -12.23 -7.10 20.39
CA ASN A 162 -12.32 -5.72 20.87
C ASN A 162 -12.24 -4.75 19.69
N ASP A 163 -13.28 -4.70 18.88
CA ASP A 163 -13.29 -3.85 17.66
C ASP A 163 -13.72 -2.38 17.94
N GLY A 164 -13.99 -2.03 19.18
CA GLY A 164 -14.58 -0.74 19.56
C GLY A 164 -13.59 0.42 19.78
N SER A 165 -12.38 0.13 20.21
CA SER A 165 -11.33 1.13 20.45
C SER A 165 -9.97 0.44 20.61
N PHE A 166 -8.88 1.17 20.33
CA PHE A 166 -7.52 0.71 20.52
C PHE A 166 -6.67 1.80 21.20
N GLN A 167 -5.53 1.43 21.73
CA GLN A 167 -4.50 2.39 22.15
C GLN A 167 -3.44 2.47 21.05
N ASP A 168 -3.08 3.72 20.67
CA ASP A 168 -1.94 3.92 19.79
C ASP A 168 -0.62 3.74 20.55
N TYR A 169 0.51 3.87 19.86
CA TYR A 169 1.84 3.72 20.45
C TYR A 169 2.12 4.70 21.58
N SER A 170 1.46 5.85 21.62
CA SER A 170 1.58 6.86 22.69
C SER A 170 0.64 6.61 23.88
N GLY A 171 -0.14 5.52 23.85
CA GLY A 171 -1.12 5.17 24.87
C GLY A 171 -2.44 5.93 24.77
N VAL A 172 -2.63 6.74 23.73
CA VAL A 172 -3.89 7.48 23.52
C VAL A 172 -4.96 6.51 23.01
N LYS A 173 -6.12 6.52 23.69
CA LYS A 173 -7.28 5.71 23.27
C LYS A 173 -7.95 6.33 22.04
N ARG A 174 -8.12 5.53 21.00
CA ARG A 174 -8.68 5.93 19.70
C ARG A 174 -9.86 5.06 19.31
N GLY A 175 -10.75 5.61 18.50
CA GLY A 175 -11.82 4.85 17.88
C GLY A 175 -11.31 3.93 16.76
N PRO A 176 -12.08 2.88 16.37
CA PRO A 176 -11.61 1.84 15.45
C PRO A 176 -11.31 2.35 14.03
N SER A 177 -11.83 3.51 13.65
CA SER A 177 -11.61 4.13 12.33
C SER A 177 -10.75 5.39 12.40
N ASP A 178 -10.18 5.69 13.56
CA ASP A 178 -9.29 6.83 13.75
C ASP A 178 -7.97 6.60 12.98
N LYS A 179 -7.48 7.63 12.35
CA LYS A 179 -6.22 7.65 11.59
C LYS A 179 -5.37 8.88 11.87
N SER A 180 -5.69 9.61 12.95
CA SER A 180 -5.00 10.87 13.31
C SER A 180 -3.56 10.66 13.79
N ASP A 181 -3.19 9.41 14.09
CA ASP A 181 -1.84 8.94 14.40
C ASP A 181 -1.02 8.54 13.17
N LEU A 182 -1.62 8.62 11.98
CA LEU A 182 -1.00 8.17 10.73
C LEU A 182 -0.70 9.33 9.79
N ALA A 183 0.39 9.16 9.04
CA ALA A 183 0.71 10.04 7.92
C ALA A 183 -0.37 9.95 6.85
N GLN A 184 -0.86 11.11 6.42
CA GLN A 184 -1.90 11.21 5.38
C GLN A 184 -1.37 10.84 3.99
N PHE A 185 -0.08 11.08 3.76
CA PHE A 185 0.60 10.75 2.52
C PHE A 185 1.71 9.74 2.77
N ASP A 186 1.83 8.78 1.87
CA ASP A 186 2.90 7.80 1.82
C ASP A 186 3.62 7.93 0.47
N ILE A 187 4.93 8.11 0.51
CA ILE A 187 5.80 8.21 -0.67
C ILE A 187 6.60 6.92 -0.75
N ALA A 188 6.52 6.24 -1.87
CA ALA A 188 7.15 4.94 -2.09
C ALA A 188 7.91 4.87 -3.41
N GLY A 189 8.87 3.96 -3.48
CA GLY A 189 9.44 3.46 -4.72
C GLY A 189 8.76 2.15 -5.09
N VAL A 190 8.44 1.99 -6.36
CA VAL A 190 7.85 0.78 -6.93
C VAL A 190 8.79 0.20 -7.96
N ALA A 191 9.03 -1.12 -7.88
CA ALA A 191 9.72 -1.89 -8.90
C ALA A 191 8.87 -3.11 -9.27
N GLY A 192 8.83 -3.48 -10.55
CA GLY A 192 8.03 -4.60 -11.01
C GLY A 192 8.56 -5.27 -12.26
N ILE A 193 8.09 -6.48 -12.46
CA ILE A 193 8.31 -7.31 -13.64
C ILE A 193 6.99 -7.95 -14.04
N GLY A 194 6.77 -8.13 -15.33
CA GLY A 194 5.57 -8.82 -15.80
C GLY A 194 5.63 -9.13 -17.28
N TYR A 195 4.53 -9.68 -17.75
CA TYR A 195 4.33 -9.99 -19.15
C TYR A 195 3.05 -9.31 -19.66
N GLN A 196 3.13 -8.73 -20.84
CA GLN A 196 2.00 -8.07 -21.51
C GLN A 196 1.89 -8.63 -22.93
N THR A 197 0.70 -9.11 -23.28
CA THR A 197 0.40 -9.55 -24.64
C THR A 197 0.16 -8.37 -25.58
N ASP A 198 0.24 -8.59 -26.88
CA ASP A 198 -0.08 -7.56 -27.90
C ASP A 198 -1.54 -7.08 -27.78
N GLY A 199 -2.45 -7.96 -27.37
CA GLY A 199 -3.85 -7.63 -27.08
C GLY A 199 -4.09 -6.79 -25.82
N GLY A 200 -3.03 -6.45 -25.07
CA GLY A 200 -3.10 -5.57 -23.91
C GLY A 200 -3.37 -6.25 -22.56
N LEU A 201 -3.56 -7.57 -22.54
CA LEU A 201 -3.63 -8.32 -21.28
C LEU A 201 -2.25 -8.39 -20.65
N SER A 202 -2.16 -8.13 -19.34
CA SER A 202 -0.88 -8.17 -18.63
C SER A 202 -1.02 -8.85 -17.26
N LEU A 203 0.06 -9.52 -16.86
CA LEU A 203 0.25 -10.07 -15.52
C LEU A 203 1.60 -9.57 -15.01
N GLY A 204 1.63 -9.00 -13.81
CA GLY A 204 2.85 -8.46 -13.22
C GLY A 204 2.95 -8.69 -11.73
N LEU A 205 4.19 -8.75 -11.27
CA LEU A 205 4.56 -8.77 -9.86
C LEU A 205 5.28 -7.45 -9.55
N ARG A 206 4.85 -6.76 -8.50
CA ARG A 206 5.41 -5.49 -8.02
C ARG A 206 5.86 -5.60 -6.57
N TYR A 207 6.87 -4.84 -6.24
CA TYR A 207 7.25 -4.53 -4.88
C TYR A 207 7.22 -3.01 -4.70
N ALA A 208 6.60 -2.55 -3.62
CA ALA A 208 6.56 -1.15 -3.21
C ALA A 208 7.18 -1.01 -1.82
N GLN A 209 8.09 -0.03 -1.68
CA GLN A 209 8.74 0.32 -0.41
C GLN A 209 8.48 1.78 -0.09
N GLY A 210 7.84 2.04 1.06
CA GLY A 210 7.64 3.39 1.60
C GLY A 210 8.95 4.00 2.10
N PHE A 211 9.09 5.31 1.92
CA PHE A 211 10.26 6.10 2.31
C PHE A 211 10.00 7.03 3.47
N ASN A 212 8.74 7.39 3.74
CA ASN A 212 8.35 8.14 4.95
C ASN A 212 7.66 7.22 5.94
N SER A 213 7.75 7.57 7.23
CA SER A 213 7.09 6.80 8.28
C SER A 213 5.57 6.85 8.12
N LEU A 214 4.91 5.72 8.36
CA LEU A 214 3.47 5.61 8.48
C LEU A 214 2.93 6.36 9.69
N ILE A 215 3.71 6.44 10.78
CA ILE A 215 3.31 7.10 12.02
C ILE A 215 3.64 8.59 11.93
N ASP A 216 2.64 9.43 12.22
CA ASP A 216 2.73 10.88 12.29
C ASP A 216 1.67 11.38 13.30
N SER A 217 1.98 11.29 14.60
CA SER A 217 1.03 11.66 15.66
C SER A 217 0.87 13.16 15.84
N LYS A 218 1.74 13.98 15.25
CA LYS A 218 1.83 15.44 15.42
C LYS A 218 2.08 15.92 16.85
N ASN A 219 2.16 15.00 17.80
CA ASN A 219 2.26 15.31 19.24
C ASN A 219 3.61 14.97 19.84
N THR A 220 4.46 14.20 19.17
CA THR A 220 5.78 13.80 19.68
C THR A 220 6.83 13.82 18.58
N ASN A 221 8.06 14.22 18.96
CA ASN A 221 9.24 14.11 18.07
C ASN A 221 9.83 12.70 18.04
N ASN A 222 9.22 11.73 18.75
CA ASN A 222 9.69 10.37 18.93
C ASN A 222 8.74 9.34 18.30
N ASP A 223 8.08 9.68 17.21
CA ASP A 223 7.24 8.74 16.50
C ASP A 223 8.06 7.53 15.99
N PRO A 224 7.61 6.29 16.22
CA PRO A 224 8.33 5.11 15.77
C PRO A 224 8.41 5.09 14.24
N LYS A 225 9.60 4.76 13.73
CA LYS A 225 9.83 4.68 12.29
C LYS A 225 9.31 3.33 11.76
N ALA A 226 8.20 3.38 11.08
CA ALA A 226 7.55 2.24 10.45
C ALA A 226 7.17 2.60 9.01
N PHE A 227 7.61 1.81 8.05
CA PHE A 227 7.42 2.07 6.62
C PHE A 227 6.52 1.01 6.01
N ASN A 228 5.60 1.42 5.14
CA ASN A 228 4.79 0.48 4.38
C ASN A 228 5.65 -0.29 3.38
N ASN A 229 5.45 -1.60 3.30
CA ASN A 229 5.92 -2.41 2.19
C ASN A 229 4.81 -3.32 1.64
N ALA A 230 4.86 -3.61 0.36
CA ALA A 230 3.84 -4.43 -0.26
C ALA A 230 4.37 -5.18 -1.49
N PHE A 231 4.00 -6.45 -1.58
CA PHE A 231 4.05 -7.21 -2.83
C PHE A 231 2.66 -7.19 -3.47
N THR A 232 2.61 -7.04 -4.79
CA THR A 232 1.35 -7.01 -5.53
C THR A 232 1.44 -7.91 -6.74
N LEU A 233 0.53 -8.88 -6.84
CA LEU A 233 0.26 -9.61 -8.08
C LEU A 233 -0.89 -8.91 -8.78
N GLN A 234 -0.65 -8.39 -9.99
CA GLN A 234 -1.58 -7.52 -10.69
C GLN A 234 -1.91 -8.04 -12.09
N LEU A 235 -3.17 -8.09 -12.40
CA LEU A 235 -3.71 -8.27 -13.76
C LEU A 235 -4.07 -6.90 -14.33
N GLY A 236 -3.85 -6.71 -15.62
CA GLY A 236 -4.23 -5.51 -16.34
C GLY A 236 -4.75 -5.83 -17.72
N TYR A 237 -5.65 -4.96 -18.20
CA TYR A 237 -6.10 -4.99 -19.58
C TYR A 237 -6.15 -3.59 -20.13
N LEU A 238 -5.19 -3.26 -21.01
CA LEU A 238 -5.02 -1.94 -21.59
C LEU A 238 -5.28 -1.99 -23.09
N LEU A 239 -6.26 -1.20 -23.52
CA LEU A 239 -6.63 -1.07 -24.93
C LEU A 239 -5.95 0.17 -25.55
N PRO A 240 -5.54 0.12 -26.83
CA PRO A 240 -5.07 1.29 -27.54
C PRO A 240 -6.21 2.30 -27.71
N LEU A 241 -5.94 3.56 -27.43
CA LEU A 241 -6.82 4.69 -27.70
C LEU A 241 -6.43 5.29 -29.06
N GLY A 242 -7.26 5.04 -30.05
CA GLY A 242 -7.15 5.60 -31.40
C GLY A 242 -6.39 4.69 -32.37
N ARG A 243 -7.01 4.39 -33.43
CA ARG A 243 -6.48 4.16 -34.79
C ARG A 243 -6.71 5.40 -35.60
#